data_f68d7f2965e53af655726bd882b7eed6
#
_entry.id   f68d7f2965e53af655726bd882b7eed6
#
_cell.length_a   1.000
_cell.length_b   1.000
_cell.length_c   1.000
_cell.angle_alpha   90.00
_cell.angle_beta   90.00
_cell.angle_gamma   90.00
#
_symmetry.space_group_name_H-M   'P 1'
#
loop_
_entity.id
_entity.type
_entity.pdbx_description
1 polymer ?
#
loop_
_entity_poly.entity_id
_entity_poly.type
_entity_poly.pdbx_seq_one_letter_code
_entity_poly.pdbx_strand_id
1 'polypeptide(L)'
;MTKKITILGGGPGGYVAAIKAAQNGGEVTLIEKSSLGGTCLNWGCIPTKAYVEKAENISTDSLKSIKEYKDQVVEQLVKGVETLVTKNKIKLIRGTGKVISPRKVEVTTQEEQIIIENDYLILATGSKASKLPIPGLDLPQVIDNQGILELEEKP
;
A
#
# COMPACT_ATOMS: atom_id res chain seq x y z
N MET A 1 28.46 -7.73 -12.32
CA MET A 1 28.04 -7.45 -10.92
C MET A 1 26.53 -7.20 -10.92
N THR A 2 25.80 -7.87 -10.05
CA THR A 2 24.36 -7.68 -9.86
C THR A 2 24.10 -6.24 -9.33
N LYS A 3 23.12 -5.55 -9.91
CA LYS A 3 22.78 -4.17 -9.50
C LYS A 3 21.85 -4.20 -8.30
N LYS A 4 22.15 -3.38 -7.30
CA LYS A 4 21.30 -3.16 -6.14
C LYS A 4 20.26 -2.08 -6.43
N ILE A 5 19.00 -2.44 -6.35
CA ILE A 5 17.87 -1.56 -6.68
C ILE A 5 17.00 -1.41 -5.44
N THR A 6 16.89 -0.18 -4.94
CA THR A 6 15.98 0.12 -3.84
C THR A 6 14.73 0.81 -4.39
N ILE A 7 13.56 0.36 -3.92
CA ILE A 7 12.27 0.90 -4.32
C ILE A 7 11.55 1.38 -3.06
N LEU A 8 11.18 2.65 -3.04
CA LEU A 8 10.51 3.27 -1.92
C LEU A 8 9.01 3.43 -2.23
N GLY A 9 8.20 2.63 -1.54
CA GLY A 9 6.76 2.51 -1.71
C GLY A 9 6.33 1.22 -2.40
N GLY A 10 5.44 0.46 -1.74
CA GLY A 10 4.92 -0.85 -2.18
C GLY A 10 3.56 -0.80 -2.87
N GLY A 11 3.15 0.37 -3.39
CA GLY A 11 1.97 0.52 -4.23
C GLY A 11 2.13 -0.08 -5.63
N PRO A 12 1.12 0.06 -6.53
CA PRO A 12 1.15 -0.56 -7.87
C PRO A 12 2.41 -0.19 -8.68
N GLY A 13 2.88 1.04 -8.61
CA GLY A 13 4.13 1.45 -9.25
C GLY A 13 5.35 0.76 -8.66
N GLY A 14 5.39 0.61 -7.32
CA GLY A 14 6.55 0.08 -6.62
C GLY A 14 6.67 -1.45 -6.70
N TYR A 15 5.63 -2.22 -6.32
CA TYR A 15 5.75 -3.68 -6.33
C TYR A 15 5.89 -4.24 -7.74
N VAL A 16 5.24 -3.63 -8.75
CA VAL A 16 5.40 -4.05 -10.16
C VAL A 16 6.82 -3.79 -10.65
N ALA A 17 7.37 -2.60 -10.35
CA ALA A 17 8.76 -2.27 -10.68
C ALA A 17 9.75 -3.22 -9.97
N ALA A 18 9.48 -3.57 -8.69
CA ALA A 18 10.28 -4.49 -7.92
C ALA A 18 10.32 -5.89 -8.54
N ILE A 19 9.17 -6.44 -8.91
CA ILE A 19 9.06 -7.74 -9.58
C ILE A 19 9.81 -7.71 -10.89
N LYS A 20 9.60 -6.69 -11.72
CA LYS A 20 10.27 -6.58 -13.02
C LYS A 20 11.78 -6.44 -12.89
N ALA A 21 12.26 -5.64 -11.94
CA ALA A 21 13.69 -5.48 -11.66
C ALA A 21 14.33 -6.79 -11.20
N ALA A 22 13.67 -7.55 -10.31
CA ALA A 22 14.14 -8.85 -9.85
C ALA A 22 14.18 -9.88 -10.98
N GLN A 23 13.15 -9.95 -11.83
CA GLN A 23 13.12 -10.82 -13.00
C GLN A 23 14.23 -10.52 -14.02
N ASN A 24 14.69 -9.27 -14.06
CA ASN A 24 15.83 -8.86 -14.90
C ASN A 24 17.20 -9.05 -14.19
N GLY A 25 17.25 -9.77 -13.07
CA GLY A 25 18.49 -10.14 -12.37
C GLY A 25 19.00 -9.09 -11.40
N GLY A 26 18.20 -8.08 -11.01
CA GLY A 26 18.54 -7.11 -9.97
C GLY A 26 18.42 -7.70 -8.56
N GLU A 27 19.27 -7.25 -7.64
CA GLU A 27 19.10 -7.43 -6.19
C GLU A 27 18.17 -6.32 -5.68
N VAL A 28 16.92 -6.68 -5.38
CA VAL A 28 15.87 -5.70 -5.13
C VAL A 28 15.50 -5.64 -3.64
N THR A 29 15.48 -4.41 -3.11
CA THR A 29 14.91 -4.09 -1.80
C THR A 29 13.69 -3.20 -2.00
N LEU A 30 12.53 -3.64 -1.52
CA LEU A 30 11.28 -2.90 -1.50
C LEU A 30 10.99 -2.43 -0.08
N ILE A 31 10.79 -1.12 0.09
CA ILE A 31 10.50 -0.50 1.38
C ILE A 31 9.05 -0.02 1.38
N GLU A 32 8.25 -0.51 2.34
CA GLU A 32 6.84 -0.13 2.49
C GLU A 32 6.51 0.10 3.97
N LYS A 33 5.87 1.22 4.28
CA LYS A 33 5.52 1.60 5.66
C LYS A 33 4.25 0.94 6.19
N SER A 34 3.36 0.49 5.27
CA SER A 34 2.06 -0.11 5.60
C SER A 34 1.85 -1.41 4.80
N SER A 35 0.69 -1.60 4.21
CA SER A 35 0.38 -2.80 3.42
C SER A 35 0.81 -2.65 1.97
N LEU A 36 1.26 -3.75 1.35
CA LEU A 36 1.51 -3.79 -0.08
C LEU A 36 0.22 -3.55 -0.88
N GLY A 37 0.37 -3.05 -2.12
CA GLY A 37 -0.76 -2.76 -3.00
C GLY A 37 -1.17 -1.29 -3.02
N GLY A 38 -0.72 -0.49 -2.04
CA GLY A 38 -0.96 0.97 -1.98
C GLY A 38 -2.45 1.34 -1.95
N THR A 39 -2.77 2.56 -2.36
CA THR A 39 -4.13 3.12 -2.29
C THR A 39 -5.14 2.28 -3.07
N CYS A 40 -4.84 1.89 -4.29
CA CYS A 40 -5.79 1.16 -5.15
C CYS A 40 -6.28 -0.14 -4.49
N LEU A 41 -5.38 -0.93 -3.93
CA LEU A 41 -5.72 -2.22 -3.35
C LEU A 41 -6.35 -2.09 -1.96
N ASN A 42 -5.83 -1.18 -1.12
CA ASN A 42 -6.23 -1.11 0.28
C ASN A 42 -7.37 -0.10 0.55
N TRP A 43 -7.40 1.05 -0.16
CA TRP A 43 -8.31 2.17 0.14
C TRP A 43 -8.94 2.83 -1.09
N GLY A 44 -8.96 2.13 -2.25
CA GLY A 44 -9.44 2.71 -3.51
C GLY A 44 -10.17 1.72 -4.37
N CYS A 45 -9.55 1.33 -5.50
CA CYS A 45 -10.20 0.57 -6.58
C CYS A 45 -10.84 -0.74 -6.09
N ILE A 46 -10.11 -1.54 -5.35
CA ILE A 46 -10.55 -2.88 -4.93
C ILE A 46 -11.66 -2.81 -3.88
N PRO A 47 -11.49 -2.13 -2.73
CA PRO A 47 -12.56 -2.05 -1.75
C PRO A 47 -13.81 -1.39 -2.32
N THR A 48 -13.69 -0.35 -3.15
CA THR A 48 -14.85 0.29 -3.79
C THR A 48 -15.61 -0.68 -4.69
N LYS A 49 -14.90 -1.47 -5.52
CA LYS A 49 -15.53 -2.48 -6.39
C LYS A 49 -16.20 -3.59 -5.61
N ALA A 50 -15.59 -4.04 -4.50
CA ALA A 50 -16.20 -5.03 -3.62
C ALA A 50 -17.53 -4.52 -3.01
N TYR A 51 -17.60 -3.24 -2.62
CA TYR A 51 -18.85 -2.61 -2.18
C TYR A 51 -19.89 -2.57 -3.30
N VAL A 52 -19.52 -2.13 -4.51
CA VAL A 52 -20.45 -2.03 -5.66
C VAL A 52 -21.00 -3.41 -6.01
N GLU A 53 -20.16 -4.44 -6.11
CA GLU A 53 -20.57 -5.82 -6.40
C GLU A 53 -21.61 -6.33 -5.39
N LYS A 54 -21.37 -6.09 -4.11
CA LYS A 54 -22.32 -6.49 -3.07
C LYS A 54 -23.58 -5.63 -3.08
N ALA A 55 -23.45 -4.32 -3.36
CA ALA A 55 -24.60 -3.41 -3.43
C ALA A 55 -25.60 -3.78 -4.51
N GLU A 56 -25.15 -4.30 -5.65
CA GLU A 56 -26.03 -4.77 -6.73
C GLU A 56 -26.90 -5.99 -6.34
N ASN A 57 -26.45 -6.73 -5.33
CA ASN A 57 -27.13 -7.93 -4.82
C ASN A 57 -27.86 -7.70 -3.49
N ILE A 58 -27.97 -6.42 -3.03
CA ILE A 58 -28.59 -6.11 -1.73
C ILE A 58 -30.13 -6.26 -1.81
N SER A 59 -30.62 -7.38 -1.25
CA SER A 59 -31.95 -7.40 -0.66
C SER A 59 -31.90 -7.62 0.87
N THR A 60 -30.78 -8.06 1.42
CA THR A 60 -30.71 -8.56 2.83
C THR A 60 -29.41 -8.22 3.57
N ASP A 61 -28.35 -7.76 2.91
CA ASP A 61 -27.05 -7.60 3.55
C ASP A 61 -26.94 -6.30 4.38
N SER A 62 -26.43 -6.41 5.61
CA SER A 62 -26.08 -5.25 6.42
C SER A 62 -24.78 -4.60 5.91
N LEU A 63 -24.56 -3.30 6.18
CA LEU A 63 -23.31 -2.63 5.81
C LEU A 63 -22.09 -3.34 6.41
N LYS A 64 -22.25 -3.89 7.62
CA LYS A 64 -21.22 -4.68 8.28
C LYS A 64 -20.82 -5.93 7.48
N SER A 65 -21.77 -6.68 6.93
CA SER A 65 -21.46 -7.88 6.14
C SER A 65 -20.78 -7.53 4.82
N ILE A 66 -21.11 -6.39 4.23
CA ILE A 66 -20.46 -5.87 3.03
C ILE A 66 -19.00 -5.47 3.34
N LYS A 67 -18.79 -4.80 4.49
CA LYS A 67 -17.45 -4.45 4.97
C LYS A 67 -16.59 -5.71 5.18
N GLU A 68 -17.12 -6.72 5.85
CA GLU A 68 -16.41 -7.99 6.08
C GLU A 68 -16.00 -8.66 4.77
N TYR A 69 -16.89 -8.69 3.79
CA TYR A 69 -16.56 -9.20 2.44
C TYR A 69 -15.45 -8.38 1.79
N LYS A 70 -15.55 -7.05 1.81
CA LYS A 70 -14.51 -6.14 1.30
C LYS A 70 -13.16 -6.41 1.96
N ASP A 71 -13.14 -6.59 3.28
CA ASP A 71 -11.90 -6.85 4.03
C ASP A 71 -11.27 -8.19 3.60
N GLN A 72 -12.07 -9.25 3.41
CA GLN A 72 -11.59 -10.54 2.92
C GLN A 72 -10.97 -10.43 1.52
N VAL A 73 -11.61 -9.71 0.60
CA VAL A 73 -11.12 -9.50 -0.77
C VAL A 73 -9.78 -8.75 -0.74
N VAL A 74 -9.70 -7.67 0.04
CA VAL A 74 -8.47 -6.89 0.17
C VAL A 74 -7.35 -7.73 0.76
N GLU A 75 -7.61 -8.45 1.85
CA GLU A 75 -6.61 -9.31 2.50
C GLU A 75 -6.09 -10.39 1.55
N GLN A 76 -6.97 -11.06 0.81
CA GLN A 76 -6.58 -12.07 -0.16
C GLN A 76 -5.64 -11.51 -1.22
N LEU A 77 -5.93 -10.33 -1.75
CA LEU A 77 -5.12 -9.70 -2.79
C LEU A 77 -3.79 -9.17 -2.23
N VAL A 78 -3.76 -8.63 -1.02
CA VAL A 78 -2.50 -8.24 -0.35
C VAL A 78 -1.59 -9.45 -0.19
N LYS A 79 -2.11 -10.58 0.30
CA LYS A 79 -1.37 -11.85 0.41
C LYS A 79 -0.86 -12.32 -0.96
N GLY A 80 -1.65 -12.12 -2.01
CA GLY A 80 -1.22 -12.40 -3.39
C GLY A 80 0.01 -11.59 -3.80
N VAL A 81 0.01 -10.29 -3.53
CA VAL A 81 1.16 -9.40 -3.82
C VAL A 81 2.38 -9.80 -2.96
N GLU A 82 2.20 -10.10 -1.67
CA GLU A 82 3.28 -10.58 -0.79
C GLU A 82 3.90 -11.87 -1.30
N THR A 83 3.07 -12.79 -1.78
CA THR A 83 3.53 -14.04 -2.41
C THR A 83 4.38 -13.77 -3.65
N LEU A 84 3.97 -12.82 -4.50
CA LEU A 84 4.74 -12.44 -5.69
C LEU A 84 6.09 -11.81 -5.31
N VAL A 85 6.12 -10.93 -4.31
CA VAL A 85 7.33 -10.32 -3.78
C VAL A 85 8.30 -11.39 -3.27
N THR A 86 7.81 -12.34 -2.47
CA THR A 86 8.60 -13.44 -1.93
C THR A 86 9.11 -14.39 -3.02
N LYS A 87 8.26 -14.83 -3.96
CA LYS A 87 8.63 -15.71 -5.07
C LYS A 87 9.71 -15.10 -5.97
N ASN A 88 9.73 -13.80 -6.13
CA ASN A 88 10.76 -13.09 -6.89
C ASN A 88 12.00 -12.74 -6.03
N LYS A 89 12.11 -13.26 -4.80
CA LYS A 89 13.24 -13.06 -3.87
C LYS A 89 13.54 -11.58 -3.60
N ILE A 90 12.51 -10.74 -3.58
CA ILE A 90 12.61 -9.31 -3.25
C ILE A 90 12.70 -9.18 -1.74
N LYS A 91 13.70 -8.45 -1.25
CA LYS A 91 13.81 -8.11 0.16
C LYS A 91 12.78 -7.05 0.51
N LEU A 92 11.72 -7.45 1.23
CA LEU A 92 10.73 -6.50 1.75
C LEU A 92 11.17 -6.00 3.13
N ILE A 93 11.21 -4.67 3.29
CA ILE A 93 11.46 -4.01 4.58
C ILE A 93 10.22 -3.21 4.95
N ARG A 94 9.63 -3.54 6.10
CA ARG A 94 8.51 -2.79 6.68
C ARG A 94 9.04 -1.60 7.45
N GLY A 95 8.82 -0.39 6.93
CA GLY A 95 9.32 0.83 7.57
C GLY A 95 9.14 2.08 6.71
N THR A 96 9.45 3.21 7.33
CA THR A 96 9.41 4.51 6.65
C THR A 96 10.80 4.85 6.12
N GLY A 97 10.90 4.97 4.79
CA GLY A 97 12.14 5.32 4.13
C GLY A 97 12.31 6.82 3.93
N LYS A 98 13.53 7.31 4.13
CA LYS A 98 13.96 8.68 3.86
C LYS A 98 15.20 8.67 2.99
N VAL A 99 15.14 9.33 1.85
CA VAL A 99 16.30 9.47 0.96
C VAL A 99 17.29 10.44 1.59
N ILE A 100 18.49 9.97 1.90
CA ILE A 100 19.58 10.79 2.46
C ILE A 100 20.66 11.13 1.43
N SER A 101 20.76 10.33 0.37
CA SER A 101 21.58 10.62 -0.80
C SER A 101 21.06 9.82 -2.02
N PRO A 102 21.53 10.07 -3.25
CA PRO A 102 21.12 9.31 -4.44
C PRO A 102 21.36 7.79 -4.32
N ARG A 103 22.26 7.36 -3.43
CA ARG A 103 22.66 5.97 -3.24
C ARG A 103 22.38 5.42 -1.85
N LYS A 104 21.68 6.18 -0.99
CA LYS A 104 21.39 5.76 0.39
C LYS A 104 19.99 6.16 0.81
N VAL A 105 19.28 5.18 1.36
CA VAL A 105 17.97 5.36 1.99
C VAL A 105 18.07 4.93 3.43
N GLU A 106 17.71 5.84 4.33
CA GLU A 106 17.53 5.55 5.75
C GLU A 106 16.12 4.97 5.94
N VAL A 107 16.00 3.85 6.63
CA VAL A 107 14.72 3.21 6.91
C VAL A 107 14.53 3.08 8.41
N THR A 108 13.47 3.69 8.91
CA THR A 108 13.03 3.54 10.30
C THR A 108 12.00 2.41 10.34
N THR A 109 12.35 1.32 11.01
CA THR A 109 11.46 0.19 11.30
C THR A 109 10.86 0.34 12.69
N GLN A 110 10.13 -0.65 13.17
CA GLN A 110 9.64 -0.67 14.56
C GLN A 110 10.75 -0.96 15.58
N GLU A 111 11.83 -1.61 15.16
CA GLU A 111 12.90 -2.09 16.04
C GLU A 111 14.14 -1.20 15.95
N GLU A 112 14.49 -0.73 14.75
CA GLU A 112 15.76 -0.05 14.52
C GLU A 112 15.70 0.92 13.33
N GLN A 113 16.77 1.69 13.18
CA GLN A 113 17.04 2.54 12.04
C GLN A 113 18.20 1.94 11.24
N ILE A 114 18.00 1.68 9.96
CA ILE A 114 18.99 1.06 9.08
C ILE A 114 19.26 1.92 7.85
N ILE A 115 20.44 1.79 7.27
CA ILE A 115 20.81 2.44 6.02
C ILE A 115 20.91 1.38 4.92
N ILE A 116 20.18 1.61 3.83
CA ILE A 116 20.19 0.77 2.63
C ILE A 116 21.00 1.48 1.56
N GLU A 117 22.06 0.84 1.09
CA GLU A 117 22.84 1.32 -0.04
C GLU A 117 22.35 0.70 -1.35
N ASN A 118 22.27 1.53 -2.40
CA ASN A 118 21.75 1.12 -3.71
C ASN A 118 22.58 1.70 -4.86
N ASP A 119 22.56 1.00 -6.01
CA ASP A 119 23.03 1.54 -7.29
C ASP A 119 21.95 2.42 -7.95
N TYR A 120 20.68 2.00 -7.81
CA TYR A 120 19.51 2.69 -8.36
C TYR A 120 18.42 2.81 -7.31
N LEU A 121 17.75 3.95 -7.32
CA LEU A 121 16.61 4.25 -6.44
C LEU A 121 15.38 4.57 -7.30
N ILE A 122 14.26 3.89 -7.01
CA ILE A 122 12.96 4.16 -7.60
C ILE A 122 12.06 4.75 -6.51
N LEU A 123 11.53 5.95 -6.76
CA LEU A 123 10.56 6.59 -5.88
C LEU A 123 9.14 6.29 -6.37
N ALA A 124 8.40 5.52 -5.58
CA ALA A 124 7.02 5.13 -5.84
C ALA A 124 6.15 5.38 -4.60
N THR A 125 6.38 6.51 -3.93
CA THR A 125 5.84 6.85 -2.61
C THR A 125 4.34 7.16 -2.60
N GLY A 126 3.73 7.32 -3.79
CA GLY A 126 2.31 7.62 -3.92
C GLY A 126 1.93 9.02 -3.44
N SER A 127 0.70 9.15 -2.95
CA SER A 127 0.12 10.39 -2.47
C SER A 127 -0.69 10.17 -1.20
N LYS A 128 -1.08 11.24 -0.56
CA LYS A 128 -2.01 11.26 0.57
C LYS A 128 -3.11 12.29 0.32
N ALA A 129 -4.26 12.11 0.98
CA ALA A 129 -5.32 13.10 0.94
C ALA A 129 -4.82 14.46 1.46
N SER A 130 -5.10 15.52 0.70
CA SER A 130 -4.77 16.88 1.12
C SER A 130 -5.76 17.36 2.17
N LYS A 131 -5.25 17.99 3.22
CA LYS A 131 -6.08 18.70 4.19
C LYS A 131 -6.21 20.16 3.74
N LEU A 132 -7.44 20.57 3.43
CA LEU A 132 -7.73 21.96 3.08
C LEU A 132 -8.07 22.75 4.34
N PRO A 133 -7.74 24.06 4.39
CA PRO A 133 -8.05 24.92 5.52
C PRO A 133 -9.52 25.41 5.46
N ILE A 134 -10.46 24.46 5.48
CA ILE A 134 -11.89 24.75 5.46
C ILE A 134 -12.43 24.52 6.87
N PRO A 135 -13.12 25.51 7.48
CA PRO A 135 -13.72 25.34 8.79
C PRO A 135 -14.65 24.12 8.85
N GLY A 136 -14.49 23.29 9.86
CA GLY A 136 -15.28 22.08 10.07
C GLY A 136 -14.76 20.79 9.40
N LEU A 137 -13.71 20.83 8.57
CA LEU A 137 -13.11 19.62 8.01
C LEU A 137 -12.39 18.73 9.05
N ASP A 138 -12.12 19.26 10.22
CA ASP A 138 -11.53 18.57 11.36
C ASP A 138 -12.57 17.96 12.31
N LEU A 139 -13.86 18.14 12.03
CA LEU A 139 -14.93 17.56 12.85
C LEU A 139 -14.97 16.03 12.71
N PRO A 140 -15.27 15.28 13.79
CA PRO A 140 -15.25 13.83 13.81
C PRO A 140 -16.18 13.14 12.79
N GLN A 141 -17.27 13.82 12.41
CA GLN A 141 -18.23 13.32 11.43
C GLN A 141 -17.79 13.55 9.98
N VAL A 142 -16.72 14.31 9.76
CA VAL A 142 -16.15 14.51 8.41
C VAL A 142 -15.12 13.44 8.14
N ILE A 143 -15.44 12.52 7.26
CA ILE A 143 -14.61 11.36 6.91
C ILE A 143 -14.14 11.47 5.47
N ASP A 144 -12.98 10.89 5.20
CA ASP A 144 -12.40 10.79 3.86
C ASP A 144 -12.73 9.43 3.20
N ASN A 145 -12.09 9.14 2.06
CA ASN A 145 -12.26 7.88 1.33
C ASN A 145 -11.87 6.64 2.14
N GLN A 146 -11.00 6.75 3.11
CA GLN A 146 -10.64 5.63 4.00
C GLN A 146 -11.72 5.45 5.06
N GLY A 147 -12.16 6.54 5.67
CA GLY A 147 -13.19 6.52 6.70
C GLY A 147 -14.52 5.93 6.21
N ILE A 148 -14.96 6.28 4.99
CA ILE A 148 -16.21 5.73 4.45
C ILE A 148 -16.15 4.22 4.18
N LEU A 149 -14.99 3.68 3.83
CA LEU A 149 -14.79 2.25 3.61
C LEU A 149 -14.77 1.42 4.91
N GLU A 150 -14.70 2.07 6.06
CA GLU A 150 -14.65 1.43 7.38
C GLU A 150 -15.97 1.54 8.15
N LEU A 151 -17.00 2.17 7.58
CA LEU A 151 -18.32 2.25 8.22
C LEU A 151 -18.98 0.87 8.34
N GLU A 152 -19.53 0.58 9.50
CA GLU A 152 -20.30 -0.64 9.79
C GLU A 152 -21.81 -0.39 9.80
N GLU A 153 -22.21 0.88 9.89
CA GLU A 153 -23.60 1.34 9.89
C GLU A 153 -23.77 2.48 8.88
N LYS A 154 -24.98 2.64 8.38
CA LYS A 154 -25.31 3.76 7.50
C LYS A 154 -25.26 5.07 8.30
N PRO A 155 -24.62 6.12 7.76
CA PRO A 155 -24.57 7.43 8.39
C PRO A 155 -25.94 8.11 8.40
#